data_10232d6ff65531314e91be7e962ae7c1
#
_entry.id   10232d6ff65531314e91be7e962ae7c1
#
_cell.length_a   1.000
_cell.length_b   1.000
_cell.length_c   1.000
_cell.angle_alpha   90.00
_cell.angle_beta   90.00
_cell.angle_gamma   90.00
#
_symmetry.space_group_name_H-M   'P 1'
#
loop_
_entity.id
_entity.type
_entity.pdbx_description
1 polymer ?
#
loop_
_entity_poly.entity_id
_entity_poly.type
_entity_poly.pdbx_seq_one_letter_code
_entity_poly.pdbx_strand_id
1 'polypeptide(L)'
;MMDTSENMFWGDINDISRFTENTHANKAKKARQTSAILLAAIQLMENFIKGIKHMNAYDAASTIISDANWIQKSTIDDFYDNTNKRIPIELGNIYYIDYGKTFCGELSYFHYGLCIGKRDGKILTVPMRSGHDVFDKAYHPTNNPMGNRKYRQALTQEGFAKNSVLLINDTKYISAGRIDKKSNMINNETLESIQLQVFQVEFPNLFMDFNNVKKNNEKLVKQICDQKELIIKLKNETNRCHQLLNNVKEK
;
A
#
# COMPACT_ATOMS: atom_id res chain seq x y z
N MET A 1 0.58 30.51 12.84
CA MET A 1 0.02 31.08 11.60
C MET A 1 1.19 31.68 10.85
N MET A 2 1.59 31.11 9.70
CA MET A 2 2.55 31.77 8.81
C MET A 2 1.85 32.98 8.21
N ASP A 3 2.50 34.13 8.27
CA ASP A 3 2.03 35.34 7.60
C ASP A 3 2.01 35.06 6.07
N THR A 4 0.82 35.02 5.52
CA THR A 4 0.58 34.76 4.09
C THR A 4 0.80 36.00 3.21
N SER A 5 1.34 37.10 3.76
CA SER A 5 1.48 38.36 3.07
C SER A 5 2.77 38.49 2.25
N GLU A 6 3.74 37.59 2.40
CA GLU A 6 4.87 37.54 1.47
C GLU A 6 4.45 36.70 0.26
N ASN A 7 4.17 37.37 -0.86
CA ASN A 7 4.03 36.79 -2.20
C ASN A 7 5.33 36.06 -2.57
N MET A 8 5.54 34.92 -1.92
CA MET A 8 6.72 34.13 -2.03
C MET A 8 6.72 33.37 -3.34
N PHE A 9 7.60 33.72 -4.28
CA PHE A 9 8.24 32.69 -5.08
C PHE A 9 7.62 32.27 -6.42
N TRP A 10 6.37 32.59 -6.73
CA TRP A 10 5.73 32.10 -7.97
C TRP A 10 6.18 32.83 -9.25
N GLY A 11 6.75 34.03 -9.15
CA GLY A 11 7.23 34.80 -10.31
C GLY A 11 8.36 34.08 -11.08
N ASP A 12 9.36 33.62 -10.34
CA ASP A 12 10.57 33.02 -10.93
C ASP A 12 10.37 31.56 -11.38
N ILE A 13 9.40 30.85 -10.79
CA ILE A 13 9.00 29.51 -11.25
C ILE A 13 8.34 29.59 -12.61
N ASN A 14 7.56 30.61 -12.89
CA ASN A 14 6.93 30.79 -14.21
C ASN A 14 7.96 30.91 -15.34
N ASP A 15 9.13 31.51 -15.09
CA ASP A 15 10.19 31.61 -16.08
C ASP A 15 10.80 30.30 -16.51
N ILE A 16 10.76 29.28 -15.63
CA ILE A 16 11.25 27.93 -15.94
C ILE A 16 10.15 26.98 -16.41
N SER A 17 8.87 27.36 -16.32
CA SER A 17 7.72 26.49 -16.68
C SER A 17 7.80 25.98 -18.13
N ARG A 18 8.31 26.78 -19.06
CA ARG A 18 8.53 26.40 -20.46
C ARG A 18 9.46 25.18 -20.63
N PHE A 19 10.32 24.88 -19.65
CA PHE A 19 11.19 23.70 -19.67
C PHE A 19 10.52 22.45 -19.16
N THR A 20 9.30 22.54 -18.58
CA THR A 20 8.50 21.39 -18.14
C THR A 20 7.72 20.75 -19.29
N GLU A 21 7.66 21.41 -20.46
CA GLU A 21 7.05 20.84 -21.65
C GLU A 21 7.80 19.58 -22.09
N ASN A 22 7.06 18.50 -22.35
CA ASN A 22 7.60 17.19 -22.71
C ASN A 22 8.08 17.17 -24.18
N THR A 23 9.04 18.02 -24.52
CA THR A 23 9.65 18.10 -25.86
C THR A 23 10.99 17.38 -25.89
N HIS A 24 11.40 16.89 -27.06
CA HIS A 24 12.73 16.30 -27.25
C HIS A 24 13.84 17.32 -26.94
N ALA A 25 13.66 18.58 -27.32
CA ALA A 25 14.61 19.66 -27.08
C ALA A 25 14.84 19.89 -25.58
N ASN A 26 13.78 19.94 -24.77
CA ASN A 26 13.90 20.13 -23.33
C ASN A 26 14.55 18.92 -22.65
N LYS A 27 14.22 17.69 -23.10
CA LYS A 27 14.84 16.47 -22.55
C LYS A 27 16.32 16.31 -22.89
N ALA A 28 16.75 16.77 -24.04
CA ALA A 28 18.14 16.69 -24.48
C ALA A 28 19.03 17.77 -23.80
N LYS A 29 18.43 18.88 -23.34
CA LYS A 29 19.14 20.00 -22.76
C LYS A 29 19.49 19.75 -21.28
N LYS A 30 20.76 19.85 -20.94
CA LYS A 30 21.19 19.69 -19.53
C LYS A 30 20.93 20.98 -18.75
N ALA A 31 20.48 20.85 -17.48
CA ALA A 31 20.22 22.00 -16.58
C ALA A 31 21.41 22.97 -16.50
N ARG A 32 22.65 22.46 -16.46
CA ARG A 32 23.88 23.28 -16.44
C ARG A 32 24.06 24.22 -17.64
N GLN A 33 23.33 23.98 -18.73
CA GLN A 33 23.35 24.78 -19.94
C GLN A 33 22.25 25.85 -19.97
N THR A 34 21.50 25.98 -18.87
CA THR A 34 20.33 26.85 -18.78
C THR A 34 20.41 27.66 -17.51
N SER A 35 20.91 28.91 -17.63
CA SER A 35 21.09 29.82 -16.50
C SER A 35 19.81 30.07 -15.71
N ALA A 36 18.67 30.19 -16.37
CA ALA A 36 17.38 30.35 -15.71
C ALA A 36 17.05 29.19 -14.73
N ILE A 37 17.31 27.94 -15.13
CA ILE A 37 17.07 26.77 -14.25
C ILE A 37 18.04 26.83 -13.04
N LEU A 38 19.30 27.15 -13.26
CA LEU A 38 20.28 27.24 -12.16
C LEU A 38 19.95 28.38 -11.20
N LEU A 39 19.54 29.54 -11.73
CA LEU A 39 19.11 30.66 -10.89
C LEU A 39 17.89 30.31 -10.04
N ALA A 40 16.87 29.73 -10.66
CA ALA A 40 15.68 29.27 -9.94
C ALA A 40 16.01 28.22 -8.86
N ALA A 41 16.97 27.32 -9.12
CA ALA A 41 17.44 26.35 -8.14
C ALA A 41 18.12 27.04 -6.93
N ILE A 42 18.92 28.06 -7.15
CA ILE A 42 19.58 28.87 -6.06
C ILE A 42 18.50 29.56 -5.24
N GLN A 43 17.55 30.23 -5.86
CA GLN A 43 16.43 30.89 -5.17
C GLN A 43 15.56 29.89 -4.37
N LEU A 44 15.30 28.70 -4.94
CA LEU A 44 14.63 27.63 -4.20
C LEU A 44 15.41 27.22 -2.95
N MET A 45 16.73 27.07 -3.06
CA MET A 45 17.61 26.73 -1.92
C MET A 45 17.56 27.80 -0.82
N GLU A 46 17.59 29.08 -1.17
CA GLU A 46 17.47 30.18 -0.20
C GLU A 46 16.12 30.11 0.55
N ASN A 47 15.03 29.92 -0.17
CA ASN A 47 13.70 29.82 0.43
C ASN A 47 13.53 28.51 1.25
N PHE A 48 14.13 27.41 0.80
CA PHE A 48 14.20 26.19 1.58
C PHE A 48 14.88 26.40 2.93
N ILE A 49 16.04 27.09 2.95
CA ILE A 49 16.77 27.44 4.19
C ILE A 49 15.91 28.34 5.09
N LYS A 50 15.21 29.33 4.52
CA LYS A 50 14.26 30.15 5.30
C LYS A 50 13.16 29.32 5.93
N GLY A 51 12.55 28.39 5.15
CA GLY A 51 11.51 27.49 5.65
C GLY A 51 11.99 26.57 6.76
N ILE A 52 13.17 25.96 6.61
CA ILE A 52 13.78 25.06 7.60
C ILE A 52 13.99 25.76 8.95
N LYS A 53 14.36 27.04 8.96
CA LYS A 53 14.58 27.80 10.21
C LYS A 53 13.32 27.91 11.08
N HIS A 54 12.14 27.79 10.50
CA HIS A 54 10.87 27.88 11.23
C HIS A 54 10.30 26.50 11.62
N MET A 55 10.94 25.42 11.22
CA MET A 55 10.54 24.04 11.58
C MET A 55 11.13 23.68 12.96
N ASN A 56 10.49 22.72 13.65
CA ASN A 56 11.14 22.06 14.78
C ASN A 56 12.31 21.19 14.29
N ALA A 57 13.22 20.81 15.18
CA ALA A 57 14.44 20.09 14.81
C ALA A 57 14.15 18.72 14.16
N TYR A 58 13.11 18.03 14.57
CA TYR A 58 12.72 16.73 14.01
C TYR A 58 12.25 16.85 12.55
N ASP A 59 11.32 17.77 12.29
CA ASP A 59 10.79 17.98 10.93
C ASP A 59 11.88 18.53 10.00
N ALA A 60 12.71 19.45 10.48
CA ALA A 60 13.84 19.98 9.73
C ALA A 60 14.85 18.87 9.33
N ALA A 61 15.27 18.06 10.29
CA ALA A 61 16.19 16.95 10.04
C ALA A 61 15.58 15.91 9.09
N SER A 62 14.32 15.53 9.30
CA SER A 62 13.60 14.56 8.46
C SER A 62 13.47 15.07 7.01
N THR A 63 13.19 16.36 6.83
CA THR A 63 13.12 17.00 5.51
C THR A 63 14.46 16.92 4.78
N ILE A 64 15.56 17.28 5.45
CA ILE A 64 16.91 17.27 4.87
C ILE A 64 17.33 15.84 4.50
N ILE A 65 17.09 14.88 5.38
CA ILE A 65 17.44 13.48 5.13
C ILE A 65 16.62 12.91 3.95
N SER A 66 15.32 13.21 3.88
CA SER A 66 14.47 12.77 2.78
C SER A 66 14.91 13.36 1.43
N ASP A 67 15.32 14.64 1.39
CA ASP A 67 15.87 15.26 0.17
C ASP A 67 17.21 14.62 -0.23
N ALA A 68 18.09 14.37 0.73
CA ALA A 68 19.35 13.68 0.47
C ALA A 68 19.13 12.26 -0.10
N ASN A 69 18.19 11.51 0.47
CA ASN A 69 17.79 10.20 -0.06
C ASN A 69 17.26 10.28 -1.49
N TRP A 70 16.40 11.26 -1.76
CA TRP A 70 15.88 11.45 -3.11
C TRP A 70 17.01 11.71 -4.12
N ILE A 71 17.95 12.61 -3.80
CA ILE A 71 19.11 12.92 -4.66
C ILE A 71 19.94 11.66 -4.93
N GLN A 72 20.17 10.84 -3.90
CA GLN A 72 21.03 9.65 -3.99
C GLN A 72 20.33 8.45 -4.63
N LYS A 73 19.03 8.25 -4.35
CA LYS A 73 18.30 7.01 -4.65
C LYS A 73 17.19 7.19 -5.71
N SER A 74 16.99 8.36 -6.29
CA SER A 74 15.88 8.62 -7.23
C SER A 74 15.92 7.79 -8.51
N THR A 75 17.07 7.23 -8.86
CA THR A 75 17.27 6.35 -10.01
C THR A 75 17.28 4.86 -9.64
N ILE A 76 17.14 4.53 -8.35
CA ILE A 76 17.15 3.15 -7.84
C ILE A 76 15.70 2.65 -7.80
N ASP A 77 15.46 1.50 -8.42
CA ASP A 77 14.15 0.84 -8.50
C ASP A 77 14.06 -0.48 -7.73
N ASP A 78 15.07 -0.76 -6.89
CA ASP A 78 15.16 -1.98 -6.10
C ASP A 78 15.67 -1.70 -4.67
N PHE A 79 15.66 -2.72 -3.81
CA PHE A 79 16.17 -2.61 -2.46
C PHE A 79 17.55 -3.26 -2.32
N TYR A 80 18.52 -2.49 -1.82
CA TYR A 80 19.89 -2.91 -1.59
C TYR A 80 20.26 -2.71 -0.11
N ASP A 81 21.05 -3.64 0.43
CA ASP A 81 21.64 -3.48 1.76
C ASP A 81 22.86 -2.54 1.76
N ASN A 82 23.43 -2.32 2.94
CA ASN A 82 24.61 -1.47 3.11
C ASN A 82 25.87 -1.98 2.38
N THR A 83 25.83 -3.22 1.86
CA THR A 83 26.91 -3.83 1.07
C THR A 83 26.65 -3.77 -0.43
N ASN A 84 25.66 -3.02 -0.87
CA ASN A 84 25.16 -2.96 -2.24
C ASN A 84 24.68 -4.32 -2.79
N LYS A 85 24.31 -5.25 -1.92
CA LYS A 85 23.68 -6.50 -2.33
C LYS A 85 22.18 -6.31 -2.41
N ARG A 86 21.62 -6.72 -3.55
CA ARG A 86 20.17 -6.72 -3.76
C ARG A 86 19.46 -7.64 -2.77
N ILE A 87 18.49 -7.13 -2.07
CA ILE A 87 17.65 -7.86 -1.13
C ILE A 87 16.28 -8.12 -1.75
N PRO A 88 15.83 -9.39 -1.84
CA PRO A 88 14.51 -9.71 -2.34
C PRO A 88 13.41 -9.05 -1.50
N ILE A 89 12.48 -8.41 -2.19
CA ILE A 89 11.27 -7.86 -1.57
C ILE A 89 10.19 -8.93 -1.58
N GLU A 90 9.60 -9.20 -0.42
CA GLU A 90 8.58 -10.23 -0.24
C GLU A 90 7.30 -9.63 0.36
N LEU A 91 6.15 -10.20 -0.01
CA LEU A 91 4.87 -9.83 0.55
C LEU A 91 4.81 -10.23 2.03
N GLY A 92 4.13 -9.44 2.84
CA GLY A 92 4.05 -9.66 4.29
C GLY A 92 5.26 -9.16 5.08
N ASN A 93 6.34 -8.75 4.41
CA ASN A 93 7.45 -8.10 5.09
C ASN A 93 7.12 -6.64 5.44
N ILE A 94 7.65 -6.22 6.56
CA ILE A 94 7.60 -4.84 7.05
C ILE A 94 8.94 -4.19 6.75
N TYR A 95 8.89 -3.02 6.15
CA TYR A 95 10.06 -2.22 5.79
C TYR A 95 10.01 -0.86 6.46
N TYR A 96 11.17 -0.32 6.80
CA TYR A 96 11.33 1.09 7.15
C TYR A 96 11.55 1.88 5.87
N ILE A 97 10.70 2.86 5.61
CA ILE A 97 10.51 3.45 4.29
C ILE A 97 10.52 4.97 4.39
N ASP A 98 11.22 5.63 3.49
CA ASP A 98 11.12 7.07 3.29
C ASP A 98 9.91 7.39 2.39
N TYR A 99 8.80 7.80 3.00
CA TYR A 99 7.61 8.24 2.25
C TYR A 99 7.79 9.61 1.60
N GLY A 100 8.86 10.33 1.95
CA GLY A 100 9.18 11.64 1.41
C GLY A 100 8.41 12.76 2.10
N LYS A 101 8.53 13.95 1.52
CA LYS A 101 7.71 15.11 1.90
C LYS A 101 6.35 14.99 1.24
N THR A 102 5.30 15.24 2.00
CA THR A 102 3.92 15.11 1.54
C THR A 102 3.12 16.35 1.87
N PHE A 103 1.93 16.47 1.31
CA PHE A 103 1.01 17.55 1.65
C PHE A 103 0.31 17.28 2.98
N CYS A 104 -0.34 18.32 3.52
CA CYS A 104 -1.09 18.22 4.77
C CYS A 104 -2.12 17.06 4.72
N GLY A 105 -2.11 16.24 5.76
CA GLY A 105 -3.00 15.07 5.87
C GLY A 105 -2.41 13.76 5.35
N GLU A 106 -1.27 13.78 4.66
CA GLU A 106 -0.57 12.57 4.22
C GLU A 106 0.56 12.21 5.19
N LEU A 107 0.90 10.91 5.25
CA LEU A 107 2.03 10.44 6.04
C LEU A 107 3.35 10.84 5.36
N SER A 108 4.20 11.56 6.10
CA SER A 108 5.49 12.08 5.64
C SER A 108 6.66 11.33 6.24
N TYR A 109 7.82 11.43 5.60
CA TYR A 109 9.12 10.98 6.11
C TYR A 109 9.22 9.48 6.37
N PHE A 110 10.03 9.10 7.35
CA PHE A 110 10.33 7.70 7.64
C PHE A 110 9.29 7.04 8.52
N HIS A 111 8.65 6.01 7.98
CA HIS A 111 7.73 5.16 8.73
C HIS A 111 7.92 3.69 8.35
N TYR A 112 7.50 2.81 9.23
CA TYR A 112 7.32 1.41 8.87
C TYR A 112 6.12 1.28 7.93
N GLY A 113 6.22 0.35 6.99
CA GLY A 113 5.15 0.00 6.07
C GLY A 113 5.14 -1.49 5.78
N LEU A 114 3.94 -2.06 5.76
CA LEU A 114 3.71 -3.45 5.38
C LEU A 114 3.62 -3.56 3.86
N CYS A 115 4.42 -4.42 3.23
CA CYS A 115 4.35 -4.72 1.82
C CYS A 115 3.22 -5.71 1.54
N ILE A 116 2.17 -5.27 0.85
CA ILE A 116 1.00 -6.08 0.48
C ILE A 116 0.92 -6.41 -0.99
N GLY A 117 1.78 -5.83 -1.82
CA GLY A 117 1.85 -6.06 -3.25
C GLY A 117 3.18 -5.56 -3.83
N LYS A 118 3.58 -6.09 -4.99
CA LYS A 118 4.76 -5.59 -5.72
C LYS A 118 4.52 -5.65 -7.23
N ARG A 119 5.07 -4.67 -7.96
CA ARG A 119 4.99 -4.61 -9.40
C ARG A 119 6.06 -3.66 -9.97
N ASP A 120 6.87 -4.12 -10.91
CA ASP A 120 7.75 -3.29 -11.75
C ASP A 120 8.61 -2.28 -10.96
N GLY A 121 9.41 -2.75 -9.99
CA GLY A 121 10.24 -1.90 -9.14
C GLY A 121 9.48 -1.05 -8.10
N LYS A 122 8.16 -1.27 -7.98
CA LYS A 122 7.31 -0.62 -6.98
C LYS A 122 6.74 -1.63 -6.01
N ILE A 123 6.50 -1.18 -4.79
CA ILE A 123 5.78 -1.94 -3.77
C ILE A 123 4.51 -1.21 -3.37
N LEU A 124 3.43 -1.96 -3.17
CA LEU A 124 2.21 -1.47 -2.56
C LEU A 124 2.35 -1.62 -1.05
N THR A 125 2.32 -0.52 -0.34
CA THR A 125 2.54 -0.49 1.11
C THR A 125 1.35 0.06 1.86
N VAL A 126 1.09 -0.51 3.03
CA VAL A 126 0.22 0.06 4.05
C VAL A 126 1.12 0.68 5.11
N PRO A 127 1.16 2.01 5.24
CA PRO A 127 1.97 2.68 6.24
C PRO A 127 1.53 2.35 7.65
N MET A 128 2.47 2.43 8.59
CA MET A 128 2.24 2.13 10.01
C MET A 128 2.61 3.32 10.88
N ARG A 129 1.85 3.54 11.93
CA ARG A 129 2.19 4.50 12.99
C ARG A 129 1.98 3.90 14.38
N SER A 130 2.72 4.42 15.34
CA SER A 130 2.46 4.18 16.76
C SER A 130 1.60 5.32 17.32
N GLY A 131 0.58 5.01 18.12
CA GLY A 131 -0.27 6.00 18.78
C GLY A 131 -1.47 5.32 19.42
N HIS A 132 -1.65 5.53 20.74
CA HIS A 132 -2.75 4.89 21.49
C HIS A 132 -4.12 5.41 21.02
N ASP A 133 -4.24 6.71 20.74
CA ASP A 133 -5.52 7.34 20.42
C ASP A 133 -6.22 6.78 19.17
N VAL A 134 -5.42 6.33 18.19
CA VAL A 134 -5.93 5.73 16.96
C VAL A 134 -6.05 4.22 17.09
N PHE A 135 -5.18 3.59 17.90
CA PHE A 135 -5.15 2.14 18.08
C PHE A 135 -6.48 1.61 18.64
N ASP A 136 -7.02 2.22 19.68
CA ASP A 136 -8.26 1.78 20.33
C ASP A 136 -9.49 1.92 19.41
N LYS A 137 -9.44 2.86 18.46
CA LYS A 137 -10.51 3.09 17.49
C LYS A 137 -10.35 2.27 16.20
N ALA A 138 -9.17 1.69 15.97
CA ALA A 138 -8.86 0.95 14.76
C ALA A 138 -9.58 -0.40 14.73
N TYR A 139 -10.01 -0.81 13.54
CA TYR A 139 -10.64 -2.11 13.31
C TYR A 139 -9.67 -3.25 13.59
N HIS A 140 -10.19 -4.34 14.14
CA HIS A 140 -9.55 -5.64 14.16
C HIS A 140 -10.62 -6.74 14.13
N PRO A 141 -10.46 -7.82 13.34
CA PRO A 141 -11.51 -8.83 13.17
C PRO A 141 -11.96 -9.48 14.48
N THR A 142 -11.08 -9.65 15.44
CA THR A 142 -11.37 -10.25 16.74
C THR A 142 -11.45 -9.24 17.89
N ASN A 143 -10.48 -8.32 18.00
CA ASN A 143 -10.39 -7.42 19.14
C ASN A 143 -11.34 -6.23 19.06
N ASN A 144 -11.56 -5.69 17.85
CA ASN A 144 -12.43 -4.53 17.64
C ASN A 144 -13.15 -4.60 16.29
N PRO A 145 -14.12 -5.52 16.11
CA PRO A 145 -14.80 -5.73 14.84
C PRO A 145 -15.69 -4.54 14.42
N MET A 146 -16.02 -3.66 15.35
CA MET A 146 -16.79 -2.43 15.10
C MET A 146 -15.90 -1.19 14.91
N GLY A 147 -14.60 -1.36 14.97
CA GLY A 147 -13.63 -0.27 14.81
C GLY A 147 -13.64 0.36 13.42
N ASN A 148 -12.99 1.51 13.32
CA ASN A 148 -12.87 2.25 12.06
C ASN A 148 -11.99 1.50 11.05
N ARG A 149 -12.55 1.05 9.95
CA ARG A 149 -11.88 0.25 8.90
C ARG A 149 -10.85 1.01 8.09
N LYS A 150 -10.80 2.36 8.16
CA LYS A 150 -9.69 3.14 7.60
C LYS A 150 -8.35 2.87 8.31
N TYR A 151 -8.41 2.28 9.49
CA TYR A 151 -7.28 1.90 10.33
C TYR A 151 -7.42 0.43 10.75
N ARG A 152 -6.29 -0.27 10.97
CA ARG A 152 -6.29 -1.62 11.50
C ARG A 152 -5.30 -1.73 12.64
N GLN A 153 -5.71 -2.39 13.73
CA GLN A 153 -4.77 -2.80 14.77
C GLN A 153 -3.80 -3.85 14.20
N ALA A 154 -2.53 -3.63 14.41
CA ALA A 154 -1.43 -4.54 14.09
C ALA A 154 -0.89 -5.09 15.40
N LEU A 155 -1.07 -6.38 15.65
CA LEU A 155 -0.78 -7.00 16.94
C LEU A 155 0.48 -7.86 16.88
N THR A 156 1.22 -7.92 17.99
CA THR A 156 2.43 -8.75 18.09
C THR A 156 2.16 -10.23 17.80
N GLN A 157 1.02 -10.75 18.19
CA GLN A 157 0.58 -12.12 17.89
C GLN A 157 0.35 -12.41 16.41
N GLU A 158 0.19 -11.39 15.58
CA GLU A 158 0.08 -11.50 14.12
C GLU A 158 1.44 -11.43 13.41
N GLY A 159 2.54 -11.27 14.15
CA GLY A 159 3.92 -11.17 13.66
C GLY A 159 4.47 -9.75 13.60
N PHE A 160 3.76 -8.75 14.10
CA PHE A 160 4.29 -7.38 14.21
C PHE A 160 5.27 -7.26 15.38
N ALA A 161 6.33 -6.46 15.24
CA ALA A 161 7.34 -6.28 16.28
C ALA A 161 6.77 -5.62 17.56
N LYS A 162 5.74 -4.78 17.40
CA LYS A 162 5.00 -4.12 18.48
C LYS A 162 3.59 -3.81 18.03
N ASN A 163 2.68 -3.63 18.99
CA ASN A 163 1.34 -3.15 18.70
C ASN A 163 1.42 -1.76 18.02
N SER A 164 0.76 -1.65 16.90
CA SER A 164 0.81 -0.48 16.01
C SER A 164 -0.51 -0.31 15.27
N VAL A 165 -0.64 0.74 14.48
CA VAL A 165 -1.80 0.97 13.60
C VAL A 165 -1.34 0.96 12.16
N LEU A 166 -2.00 0.16 11.32
CA LEU A 166 -1.93 0.22 9.88
C LEU A 166 -2.89 1.31 9.37
N LEU A 167 -2.39 2.20 8.53
CA LEU A 167 -3.16 3.28 7.92
C LEU A 167 -3.69 2.80 6.56
N ILE A 168 -4.83 2.11 6.58
CA ILE A 168 -5.40 1.46 5.38
C ILE A 168 -5.72 2.49 4.28
N ASN A 169 -6.25 3.66 4.68
CA ASN A 169 -6.58 4.75 3.76
C ASN A 169 -5.36 5.48 3.17
N ASP A 170 -4.16 5.20 3.66
CA ASP A 170 -2.90 5.78 3.12
C ASP A 170 -2.11 4.74 2.30
N THR A 171 -2.76 3.64 1.91
CA THR A 171 -2.15 2.61 1.08
C THR A 171 -1.72 3.19 -0.26
N LYS A 172 -0.44 3.02 -0.61
CA LYS A 172 0.09 3.59 -1.86
C LYS A 172 1.24 2.79 -2.44
N TYR A 173 1.42 2.94 -3.77
CA TYR A 173 2.61 2.46 -4.45
C TYR A 173 3.77 3.42 -4.25
N ILE A 174 4.92 2.88 -3.90
CA ILE A 174 6.19 3.62 -3.80
C ILE A 174 7.29 2.89 -4.56
N SER A 175 8.35 3.60 -4.92
CA SER A 175 9.58 2.97 -5.45
C SER A 175 10.23 2.10 -4.38
N ALA A 176 10.71 0.92 -4.76
CA ALA A 176 11.49 0.05 -3.88
C ALA A 176 12.80 0.71 -3.39
N GLY A 177 13.37 1.65 -4.15
CA GLY A 177 14.54 2.42 -3.74
C GLY A 177 14.33 3.32 -2.51
N ARG A 178 13.07 3.55 -2.08
CA ARG A 178 12.75 4.26 -0.84
C ARG A 178 12.90 3.42 0.43
N ILE A 179 13.12 2.12 0.28
CA ILE A 179 13.35 1.22 1.42
C ILE A 179 14.72 1.50 2.02
N ASP A 180 14.74 1.73 3.34
CA ASP A 180 15.98 1.89 4.10
C ASP A 180 16.42 0.55 4.71
N LYS A 181 15.49 -0.16 5.36
CA LYS A 181 15.79 -1.45 5.98
C LYS A 181 14.57 -2.37 6.04
N LYS A 182 14.83 -3.67 6.06
CA LYS A 182 13.85 -4.73 6.33
C LYS A 182 13.70 -4.91 7.84
N SER A 183 12.47 -5.15 8.28
CA SER A 183 12.14 -5.52 9.66
C SER A 183 11.69 -7.00 9.70
N ASN A 184 10.55 -7.29 10.27
CA ASN A 184 9.96 -8.62 10.43
C ASN A 184 8.92 -8.92 9.35
N MET A 185 8.40 -10.14 9.37
CA MET A 185 7.37 -10.63 8.46
C MET A 185 6.13 -11.04 9.27
N ILE A 186 4.95 -10.71 8.79
CA ILE A 186 3.68 -11.17 9.35
C ILE A 186 3.29 -12.54 8.76
N ASN A 187 2.34 -13.23 9.40
CA ASN A 187 1.80 -14.48 8.88
C ASN A 187 0.88 -14.24 7.65
N ASN A 188 0.73 -15.28 6.81
CA ASN A 188 -0.03 -15.18 5.56
C ASN A 188 -1.52 -14.90 5.79
N GLU A 189 -2.12 -15.47 6.82
CA GLU A 189 -3.54 -15.28 7.14
C GLU A 189 -3.84 -13.81 7.47
N THR A 190 -2.98 -13.19 8.28
CA THR A 190 -3.05 -11.76 8.57
C THR A 190 -2.85 -10.92 7.30
N LEU A 191 -1.89 -11.30 6.44
CA LEU A 191 -1.65 -10.59 5.19
C LEU A 191 -2.89 -10.57 4.30
N GLU A 192 -3.51 -11.74 4.06
CA GLU A 192 -4.73 -11.87 3.26
C GLU A 192 -5.89 -11.05 3.85
N SER A 193 -6.05 -11.08 5.17
CA SER A 193 -7.06 -10.28 5.88
C SER A 193 -6.85 -8.77 5.68
N ILE A 194 -5.59 -8.30 5.70
CA ILE A 194 -5.25 -6.90 5.45
C ILE A 194 -5.49 -6.51 3.99
N GLN A 195 -5.07 -7.35 3.03
CA GLN A 195 -5.32 -7.13 1.60
C GLN A 195 -6.82 -7.00 1.31
N LEU A 196 -7.63 -7.86 1.92
CA LEU A 196 -9.09 -7.81 1.79
C LEU A 196 -9.67 -6.53 2.39
N GLN A 197 -9.15 -6.07 3.53
CA GLN A 197 -9.56 -4.81 4.14
C GLN A 197 -9.19 -3.60 3.28
N VAL A 198 -7.98 -3.58 2.68
CA VAL A 198 -7.59 -2.54 1.71
C VAL A 198 -8.55 -2.54 0.52
N PHE A 199 -8.85 -3.71 -0.05
CA PHE A 199 -9.81 -3.82 -1.14
C PHE A 199 -11.20 -3.27 -0.76
N GLN A 200 -11.66 -3.56 0.44
CA GLN A 200 -12.95 -3.07 0.95
C GLN A 200 -12.97 -1.54 1.13
N VAL A 201 -11.88 -0.95 1.60
CA VAL A 201 -11.81 0.50 1.90
C VAL A 201 -11.60 1.31 0.63
N GLU A 202 -10.70 0.85 -0.25
CA GLU A 202 -10.33 1.58 -1.47
C GLU A 202 -11.36 1.40 -2.60
N PHE A 203 -12.03 0.24 -2.67
CA PHE A 203 -12.96 -0.10 -3.75
C PHE A 203 -14.28 -0.66 -3.22
N PRO A 204 -15.06 0.11 -2.41
CA PRO A 204 -16.22 -0.41 -1.69
C PRO A 204 -17.29 -1.02 -2.60
N ASN A 205 -17.57 -0.43 -3.76
CA ASN A 205 -18.57 -0.95 -4.71
C ASN A 205 -18.14 -2.28 -5.32
N LEU A 206 -16.87 -2.37 -5.79
CA LEU A 206 -16.32 -3.61 -6.33
C LEU A 206 -16.26 -4.72 -5.26
N PHE A 207 -15.98 -4.34 -4.03
CA PHE A 207 -16.00 -5.29 -2.89
C PHE A 207 -17.40 -5.84 -2.61
N MET A 208 -18.44 -5.01 -2.73
CA MET A 208 -19.84 -5.46 -2.62
C MET A 208 -20.19 -6.46 -3.73
N ASP A 209 -19.84 -6.15 -4.97
CA ASP A 209 -20.08 -7.05 -6.11
C ASP A 209 -19.32 -8.37 -5.95
N PHE A 210 -18.07 -8.32 -5.57
CA PHE A 210 -17.26 -9.50 -5.26
C PHE A 210 -17.92 -10.39 -4.20
N ASN A 211 -18.41 -9.80 -3.10
CA ASN A 211 -19.10 -10.55 -2.05
C ASN A 211 -20.42 -11.16 -2.53
N ASN A 212 -21.17 -10.47 -3.40
CA ASN A 212 -22.40 -10.99 -3.98
C ASN A 212 -22.10 -12.20 -4.88
N VAL A 213 -21.09 -12.11 -5.74
CA VAL A 213 -20.63 -13.23 -6.58
C VAL A 213 -20.17 -14.40 -5.72
N LYS A 214 -19.38 -14.16 -4.68
CA LYS A 214 -18.91 -15.19 -3.75
C LYS A 214 -20.07 -15.92 -3.08
N LYS A 215 -21.05 -15.19 -2.54
CA LYS A 215 -22.25 -15.79 -1.91
C LYS A 215 -23.07 -16.62 -2.91
N ASN A 216 -23.21 -16.14 -4.15
CA ASN A 216 -23.93 -16.88 -5.17
C ASN A 216 -23.18 -18.17 -5.55
N ASN A 217 -21.87 -18.12 -5.68
CA ASN A 217 -21.06 -19.33 -5.93
C ASN A 217 -21.19 -20.35 -4.78
N GLU A 218 -21.16 -19.90 -3.52
CA GLU A 218 -21.35 -20.78 -2.36
C GLU A 218 -22.72 -21.48 -2.40
N LYS A 219 -23.80 -20.75 -2.77
CA LYS A 219 -25.13 -21.33 -2.96
C LYS A 219 -25.16 -22.37 -4.09
N LEU A 220 -24.53 -22.04 -5.23
CA LEU A 220 -24.46 -22.94 -6.38
C LEU A 220 -23.69 -24.25 -6.05
N VAL A 221 -22.57 -24.11 -5.36
CA VAL A 221 -21.79 -25.29 -4.90
C VAL A 221 -22.63 -26.17 -3.99
N LYS A 222 -23.37 -25.59 -3.05
CA LYS A 222 -24.30 -26.38 -2.20
C LYS A 222 -25.37 -27.09 -3.02
N GLN A 223 -26.01 -26.40 -3.96
CA GLN A 223 -27.02 -27.02 -4.85
C GLN A 223 -26.44 -28.17 -5.66
N ILE A 224 -25.21 -28.02 -6.17
CA ILE A 224 -24.53 -29.10 -6.91
C ILE A 224 -24.27 -30.31 -5.99
N CYS A 225 -23.88 -30.10 -4.74
CA CYS A 225 -23.70 -31.18 -3.77
C CYS A 225 -25.03 -31.91 -3.50
N ASP A 226 -26.11 -31.17 -3.23
CA ASP A 226 -27.45 -31.75 -2.97
C ASP A 226 -27.94 -32.53 -4.17
N GLN A 227 -27.77 -32.04 -5.41
CA GLN A 227 -28.12 -32.72 -6.64
C GLN A 227 -27.30 -34.00 -6.85
N LYS A 228 -26.01 -34.00 -6.56
CA LYS A 228 -25.16 -35.20 -6.64
C LYS A 228 -25.65 -36.30 -5.70
N GLU A 229 -26.00 -35.93 -4.46
CA GLU A 229 -26.56 -36.91 -3.50
C GLU A 229 -27.88 -37.48 -3.98
N LEU A 230 -28.75 -36.64 -4.55
CA LEU A 230 -30.01 -37.12 -5.13
C LEU A 230 -29.80 -38.10 -6.32
N ILE A 231 -28.87 -37.74 -7.21
CA ILE A 231 -28.51 -38.63 -8.34
C ILE A 231 -27.99 -39.97 -7.85
N ILE A 232 -27.18 -40.00 -6.80
CA ILE A 232 -26.71 -41.29 -6.21
C ILE A 232 -27.86 -42.09 -5.64
N LYS A 233 -28.80 -41.48 -4.93
CA LYS A 233 -30.00 -42.13 -4.40
C LYS A 233 -30.84 -42.71 -5.52
N LEU A 234 -31.14 -41.93 -6.55
CA LEU A 234 -31.94 -42.40 -7.70
C LEU A 234 -31.26 -43.55 -8.46
N LYS A 235 -29.96 -43.51 -8.67
CA LYS A 235 -29.21 -44.61 -9.28
C LYS A 235 -29.31 -45.89 -8.46
N ASN A 236 -29.21 -45.81 -7.15
CA ASN A 236 -29.33 -46.96 -6.27
C ASN A 236 -30.76 -47.57 -6.30
N GLU A 237 -31.78 -46.71 -6.31
CA GLU A 237 -33.16 -47.13 -6.45
C GLU A 237 -33.44 -47.81 -7.82
N THR A 238 -32.93 -47.20 -8.90
CA THR A 238 -33.04 -47.76 -10.25
C THR A 238 -32.39 -49.14 -10.35
N ASN A 239 -31.19 -49.31 -9.78
CA ASN A 239 -30.50 -50.58 -9.73
C ASN A 239 -31.30 -51.63 -8.92
N ARG A 240 -31.91 -51.21 -7.81
CA ARG A 240 -32.78 -52.10 -7.00
C ARG A 240 -34.02 -52.52 -7.76
N CYS A 241 -34.67 -51.63 -8.47
CA CYS A 241 -35.80 -51.95 -9.33
C CYS A 241 -35.42 -52.93 -10.47
N HIS A 242 -34.26 -52.74 -11.10
CA HIS A 242 -33.77 -53.67 -12.13
C HIS A 242 -33.51 -55.08 -11.59
N GLN A 243 -32.91 -55.17 -10.39
CA GLN A 243 -32.73 -56.50 -9.75
C GLN A 243 -34.04 -57.17 -9.46
N LEU A 244 -35.07 -56.45 -8.98
CA LEU A 244 -36.38 -56.98 -8.72
C LEU A 244 -37.10 -57.47 -10.02
N LEU A 245 -37.00 -56.73 -11.10
CA LEU A 245 -37.53 -57.04 -12.41
C LEU A 245 -36.92 -58.36 -13.01
N ASN A 246 -35.62 -58.54 -12.85
CA ASN A 246 -34.91 -59.73 -13.30
C ASN A 246 -35.33 -60.97 -12.50
N ASN A 247 -35.50 -60.86 -11.20
CA ASN A 247 -35.95 -61.93 -10.33
C ASN A 247 -37.42 -62.39 -10.63
N VAL A 248 -38.24 -61.48 -11.18
CA VAL A 248 -39.62 -61.83 -11.60
C VAL A 248 -39.63 -62.50 -12.96
N LYS A 249 -38.65 -62.24 -13.84
CA LYS A 249 -38.58 -62.91 -15.17
C LYS A 249 -37.99 -64.33 -15.12
N GLU A 250 -37.32 -64.69 -14.05
CA GLU A 250 -36.70 -66.01 -13.85
C GLU A 250 -37.66 -67.02 -13.11
N LYS A 251 -38.84 -66.57 -12.72
CA LYS A 251 -39.91 -67.38 -12.18
C LYS A 251 -41.01 -67.65 -13.24
#